data_e0511f24143df79214b8a50f0b89efaa
#
_entry.id   e0511f24143df79214b8a50f0b89efaa
#
_cell.length_a   1.000
_cell.length_b   1.000
_cell.length_c   1.000
_cell.angle_alpha   90.00
_cell.angle_beta   90.00
_cell.angle_gamma   90.00
#
_symmetry.space_group_name_H-M   'P 1'
#
loop_
_entity.id
_entity.type
_entity.pdbx_description
1 polymer ?
#
loop_
_entity_poly.entity_id
_entity_poly.type
_entity_poly.pdbx_seq_one_letter_code
_entity_poly.pdbx_strand_id
1 'polypeptide(L)'
;LLKNFFNKCHELSFLNSLEITSPGYQVAHDINTNIDNINKVKFILFSNARLVTRKKAKDNEKVGDKIYSYNVLDFSRYFDIENSRTEQEPIEVVMSEMGWPPLSCIEAVDTPDYKSYLMVIPAELLAEIYDQYGARLLEHNVRSYLQAQVKTNKGILNTLRESPEMFFAYNNGLTATASDLEIQKDQNGSYSISSINNFQIVNGGQTTASLLHARDKLKLKCNLKKASVQLKLSIVNPEKIHDVVSDISKWANTQNKVSASDFFSNHPFHMRVQDFSRRILASREGQLTSSKWFYERARGQYRDEQSKKSSTAEKKKFLTEFPKIQLFSKTDLGKYLMTFGCEPHIVSKGAQANFSTFTEKISGDWNKDNKNFSEQWYKDTIAKAIIFKELDKAVLSQEWYGGYKANIVTYTIAWLVNMLKKKGSNGLDLESVWSKQTSEVDLLNLLTEIAKIIANNILEFSGNQNVTQYCKQQACWKRVSELEIHIDNEKLNSCISSNYQITQSRKAAKKTQKIDNELELEIEMSTKTKKEWENIILFSNVNGIDTHVHKKYISQLLNNQQPNKKALILLKELIIEITR
;
A
#
# COMPACT_ATOMS: atom_id res chain seq x y z
N LEU A 1 -20.89 -0.64 -30.30
CA LEU A 1 -20.05 0.48 -30.72
C LEU A 1 -18.56 0.08 -30.61
N LEU A 2 -18.05 -0.27 -29.44
CA LEU A 2 -16.63 -0.64 -29.21
C LEU A 2 -16.19 -1.86 -30.02
N LYS A 3 -17.02 -2.92 -30.11
CA LYS A 3 -16.73 -4.10 -30.94
C LYS A 3 -16.66 -3.75 -32.43
N ASN A 4 -17.54 -2.87 -32.90
CA ASN A 4 -17.48 -2.40 -34.28
C ASN A 4 -16.25 -1.55 -34.57
N PHE A 5 -15.83 -0.71 -33.63
CA PHE A 5 -14.58 0.04 -33.73
C PHE A 5 -13.39 -0.91 -33.84
N PHE A 6 -13.28 -1.87 -32.93
CA PHE A 6 -12.20 -2.86 -32.95
C PHE A 6 -12.14 -3.63 -34.27
N ASN A 7 -13.31 -4.07 -34.78
CA ASN A 7 -13.38 -4.77 -36.06
C ASN A 7 -12.95 -3.89 -37.25
N LYS A 8 -13.33 -2.61 -37.25
CA LYS A 8 -12.90 -1.67 -38.31
C LYS A 8 -11.40 -1.36 -38.27
N CYS A 9 -10.74 -1.47 -37.12
CA CYS A 9 -9.30 -1.27 -37.01
C CYS A 9 -8.48 -2.30 -37.80
N HIS A 10 -9.08 -3.41 -38.27
CA HIS A 10 -8.44 -4.36 -39.18
C HIS A 10 -8.32 -3.80 -40.60
N GLU A 11 -9.08 -2.78 -40.96
CA GLU A 11 -9.15 -2.24 -42.32
C GLU A 11 -8.24 -1.00 -42.44
N LEU A 12 -7.25 -1.07 -43.30
CA LEU A 12 -6.37 0.08 -43.60
C LEU A 12 -7.14 1.30 -44.11
N SER A 13 -8.25 1.08 -44.83
CA SER A 13 -9.15 2.11 -45.29
C SER A 13 -9.77 2.93 -44.15
N PHE A 14 -10.12 2.24 -43.05
CA PHE A 14 -10.65 2.90 -41.86
C PHE A 14 -9.54 3.69 -41.15
N LEU A 15 -8.35 3.15 -41.03
CA LEU A 15 -7.21 3.85 -40.43
C LEU A 15 -6.88 5.15 -41.18
N ASN A 16 -6.86 5.08 -42.52
CA ASN A 16 -6.59 6.22 -43.37
C ASN A 16 -7.74 7.28 -43.37
N SER A 17 -8.94 6.90 -42.93
CA SER A 17 -10.07 7.82 -42.77
C SER A 17 -10.07 8.61 -41.48
N LEU A 18 -9.22 8.24 -40.52
CA LEU A 18 -9.09 8.92 -39.23
C LEU A 18 -8.05 10.04 -39.31
N GLU A 19 -8.36 11.18 -38.72
CA GLU A 19 -7.35 12.23 -38.55
C GLU A 19 -6.28 11.80 -37.56
N ILE A 20 -5.02 12.02 -37.93
CA ILE A 20 -3.84 11.63 -37.10
C ILE A 20 -3.89 12.24 -35.69
N THR A 21 -4.50 13.43 -35.56
CA THR A 21 -4.66 14.15 -34.29
C THR A 21 -5.87 13.67 -33.48
N SER A 22 -6.72 12.80 -34.03
CA SER A 22 -7.90 12.31 -33.30
C SER A 22 -7.53 11.34 -32.17
N PRO A 23 -8.19 11.39 -31.01
CA PRO A 23 -7.91 10.48 -29.88
C PRO A 23 -8.05 8.99 -30.23
N GLY A 24 -8.82 8.67 -31.27
CA GLY A 24 -9.06 7.30 -31.72
C GLY A 24 -7.96 6.77 -32.66
N TYR A 25 -7.20 7.64 -33.32
CA TYR A 25 -6.22 7.23 -34.33
C TYR A 25 -5.10 6.37 -33.75
N GLN A 26 -4.48 6.81 -32.65
CA GLN A 26 -3.40 6.06 -32.01
C GLN A 26 -3.85 4.65 -31.59
N VAL A 27 -5.03 4.56 -30.98
CA VAL A 27 -5.60 3.27 -30.55
C VAL A 27 -5.89 2.37 -31.76
N ALA A 28 -6.45 2.93 -32.84
CA ALA A 28 -6.76 2.19 -34.05
C ALA A 28 -5.46 1.70 -34.75
N HIS A 29 -4.43 2.54 -34.80
CA HIS A 29 -3.13 2.20 -35.34
C HIS A 29 -2.43 1.08 -34.53
N ASP A 30 -2.43 1.19 -33.20
CA ASP A 30 -1.83 0.19 -32.31
C ASP A 30 -2.55 -1.16 -32.42
N ILE A 31 -3.88 -1.16 -32.54
CA ILE A 31 -4.68 -2.37 -32.80
C ILE A 31 -4.30 -2.97 -34.15
N ASN A 32 -4.28 -2.19 -35.21
CA ASN A 32 -3.97 -2.66 -36.55
C ASN A 32 -2.56 -3.29 -36.62
N THR A 33 -1.57 -2.61 -36.06
CA THR A 33 -0.16 -3.05 -36.08
C THR A 33 0.06 -4.35 -35.28
N ASN A 34 -0.74 -4.59 -34.23
CA ASN A 34 -0.55 -5.76 -33.35
C ASN A 34 -1.67 -6.79 -33.48
N ILE A 35 -2.46 -6.74 -34.53
CA ILE A 35 -3.71 -7.52 -34.66
C ILE A 35 -3.52 -9.04 -34.54
N ASP A 36 -2.42 -9.56 -35.06
CA ASP A 36 -2.10 -10.99 -35.04
C ASP A 36 -1.63 -11.46 -33.65
N ASN A 37 -1.16 -10.54 -32.82
CA ASN A 37 -0.69 -10.83 -31.46
C ASN A 37 -1.78 -10.65 -30.40
N ILE A 38 -2.96 -10.13 -30.78
CA ILE A 38 -4.07 -9.91 -29.85
C ILE A 38 -4.87 -11.17 -29.66
N ASN A 39 -4.75 -11.83 -28.52
CA ASN A 39 -5.51 -13.03 -28.15
C ASN A 39 -6.75 -12.71 -27.31
N LYS A 40 -6.79 -11.56 -26.64
CA LYS A 40 -7.87 -11.17 -25.73
C LYS A 40 -8.21 -9.70 -25.88
N VAL A 41 -9.50 -9.42 -26.05
CA VAL A 41 -10.04 -8.06 -26.19
C VAL A 41 -10.98 -7.79 -25.02
N LYS A 42 -10.68 -6.81 -24.19
CA LYS A 42 -11.55 -6.37 -23.10
C LYS A 42 -12.22 -5.05 -23.48
N PHE A 43 -13.53 -5.06 -23.56
CA PHE A 43 -14.32 -3.85 -23.69
C PHE A 43 -14.74 -3.38 -22.29
N ILE A 44 -14.26 -2.23 -21.89
CA ILE A 44 -14.55 -1.65 -20.57
C ILE A 44 -15.28 -0.35 -20.78
N LEU A 45 -16.50 -0.26 -20.26
CA LEU A 45 -17.28 0.97 -20.23
C LEU A 45 -17.14 1.58 -18.84
N PHE A 46 -16.58 2.78 -18.77
CA PHE A 46 -16.58 3.60 -17.57
C PHE A 46 -17.81 4.52 -17.59
N SER A 47 -18.55 4.53 -16.50
CA SER A 47 -19.73 5.39 -16.36
C SER A 47 -19.80 5.94 -14.94
N ASN A 48 -20.11 7.23 -14.83
CA ASN A 48 -20.43 7.88 -13.55
C ASN A 48 -21.89 7.63 -13.10
N ALA A 49 -22.65 6.86 -13.88
CA ALA A 49 -23.99 6.43 -13.51
C ALA A 49 -23.95 5.06 -12.81
N ARG A 50 -24.97 4.75 -12.01
CA ARG A 50 -25.13 3.45 -11.36
C ARG A 50 -25.89 2.50 -12.28
N LEU A 51 -25.34 1.30 -12.51
CA LEU A 51 -26.00 0.29 -13.34
C LEU A 51 -27.10 -0.42 -12.55
N VAL A 52 -28.34 -0.08 -12.84
CA VAL A 52 -29.55 -0.67 -12.20
C VAL A 52 -30.15 -1.74 -13.10
N THR A 53 -29.39 -2.73 -13.52
CA THR A 53 -29.95 -3.81 -14.31
C THR A 53 -29.73 -5.16 -13.65
N ARG A 54 -30.77 -6.01 -13.70
CA ARG A 54 -30.70 -7.43 -13.30
C ARG A 54 -30.17 -8.31 -14.41
N LYS A 55 -29.91 -7.77 -15.61
CA LYS A 55 -29.33 -8.52 -16.71
C LYS A 55 -27.86 -8.77 -16.39
N LYS A 56 -27.44 -10.04 -16.43
CA LYS A 56 -26.02 -10.42 -16.35
C LYS A 56 -25.25 -9.73 -17.46
N ALA A 57 -24.00 -9.36 -17.20
CA ALA A 57 -23.09 -8.94 -18.25
C ALA A 57 -23.03 -10.04 -19.32
N LYS A 58 -22.80 -9.64 -20.57
CA LYS A 58 -22.65 -10.60 -21.66
C LYS A 58 -21.46 -11.51 -21.34
N ASP A 59 -21.67 -12.83 -21.40
CA ASP A 59 -20.63 -13.81 -21.17
C ASP A 59 -19.47 -13.60 -22.17
N ASN A 60 -18.29 -14.10 -21.80
CA ASN A 60 -17.13 -14.06 -22.67
C ASN A 60 -17.45 -14.78 -23.99
N GLU A 61 -17.17 -14.13 -25.10
CA GLU A 61 -17.47 -14.61 -26.45
C GLU A 61 -16.15 -14.97 -27.14
N LYS A 62 -16.01 -16.20 -27.60
CA LYS A 62 -14.89 -16.61 -28.43
C LYS A 62 -15.26 -16.43 -29.91
N VAL A 63 -14.52 -15.61 -30.63
CA VAL A 63 -14.70 -15.37 -32.07
C VAL A 63 -13.36 -15.61 -32.75
N GLY A 64 -13.24 -16.71 -33.51
CA GLY A 64 -11.97 -17.16 -34.03
C GLY A 64 -10.98 -17.49 -32.89
N ASP A 65 -9.79 -16.96 -32.96
CA ASP A 65 -8.73 -17.17 -31.96
C ASP A 65 -8.77 -16.15 -30.81
N LYS A 66 -9.71 -15.18 -30.87
CA LYS A 66 -9.79 -14.07 -29.91
C LYS A 66 -10.91 -14.26 -28.90
N ILE A 67 -10.63 -13.94 -27.63
CA ILE A 67 -11.61 -13.95 -26.55
C ILE A 67 -12.05 -12.50 -26.27
N TYR A 68 -13.34 -12.25 -26.41
CA TYR A 68 -13.95 -10.96 -26.11
C TYR A 68 -14.59 -11.00 -24.73
N SER A 69 -14.29 -10.02 -23.91
CA SER A 69 -14.91 -9.83 -22.60
C SER A 69 -15.50 -8.43 -22.47
N TYR A 70 -16.62 -8.31 -21.76
CA TYR A 70 -17.38 -7.07 -21.63
C TYR A 70 -17.51 -6.73 -20.14
N ASN A 71 -16.99 -5.58 -19.74
CA ASN A 71 -17.07 -5.11 -18.37
C ASN A 71 -17.68 -3.71 -18.35
N VAL A 72 -18.54 -3.46 -17.38
CA VAL A 72 -19.04 -2.12 -17.07
C VAL A 72 -18.51 -1.76 -15.70
N LEU A 73 -17.71 -0.72 -15.68
CA LEU A 73 -17.27 -0.09 -14.44
C LEU A 73 -18.16 1.15 -14.25
N ASP A 74 -19.29 0.91 -13.61
CA ASP A 74 -20.16 1.98 -13.16
C ASP A 74 -19.59 2.65 -11.90
N PHE A 75 -20.22 3.74 -11.46
CA PHE A 75 -19.77 4.48 -10.29
C PHE A 75 -19.63 3.58 -9.05
N SER A 76 -20.56 2.66 -8.79
CA SER A 76 -20.51 1.76 -7.65
C SER A 76 -19.32 0.80 -7.75
N ARG A 77 -19.11 0.16 -8.92
CA ARG A 77 -17.99 -0.77 -9.13
C ARG A 77 -16.64 -0.08 -9.16
N TYR A 78 -16.56 1.13 -9.72
CA TYR A 78 -15.33 1.92 -9.64
C TYR A 78 -15.01 2.29 -8.20
N PHE A 79 -16.03 2.64 -7.43
CA PHE A 79 -15.92 2.93 -6.02
C PHE A 79 -15.53 1.69 -5.20
N ASP A 80 -16.11 0.53 -5.49
CA ASP A 80 -15.71 -0.75 -4.87
C ASP A 80 -14.24 -1.08 -5.20
N ILE A 81 -13.76 -0.78 -6.41
CA ILE A 81 -12.36 -0.92 -6.79
C ILE A 81 -11.46 0.09 -6.06
N GLU A 82 -11.92 1.32 -5.87
CA GLU A 82 -11.19 2.36 -5.16
C GLU A 82 -11.20 2.09 -3.64
N ASN A 83 -12.30 1.62 -3.09
CA ASN A 83 -12.40 1.16 -1.70
C ASN A 83 -11.72 -0.20 -1.48
N SER A 84 -11.70 -1.08 -2.47
CA SER A 84 -10.91 -2.33 -2.39
C SER A 84 -9.40 -2.08 -2.37
N ARG A 85 -8.99 -0.84 -2.59
CA ARG A 85 -7.64 -0.37 -2.27
C ARG A 85 -7.48 0.00 -0.80
N THR A 86 -8.55 0.27 -0.09
CA THR A 86 -8.59 0.59 1.35
C THR A 86 -9.21 -0.53 2.19
N GLU A 87 -10.27 -1.16 1.70
CA GLU A 87 -10.86 -2.38 2.25
C GLU A 87 -10.93 -3.41 1.11
N GLN A 88 -10.09 -4.42 1.17
CA GLN A 88 -9.93 -5.40 0.11
C GLN A 88 -11.17 -6.27 0.01
N GLU A 89 -11.59 -6.59 -1.22
CA GLU A 89 -12.60 -7.63 -1.44
C GLU A 89 -12.18 -8.89 -0.68
N PRO A 90 -13.05 -9.45 0.17
CA PRO A 90 -12.75 -10.67 0.89
C PRO A 90 -12.36 -11.77 -0.11
N ILE A 91 -11.31 -12.50 0.19
CA ILE A 91 -10.89 -13.64 -0.61
C ILE A 91 -11.80 -14.80 -0.28
N GLU A 92 -12.62 -15.20 -1.23
CA GLU A 92 -13.50 -16.36 -1.10
C GLU A 92 -12.88 -17.56 -1.81
N VAL A 93 -12.69 -18.65 -1.06
CA VAL A 93 -12.16 -19.91 -1.59
C VAL A 93 -13.25 -20.95 -1.51
N VAL A 94 -13.89 -21.24 -2.64
CA VAL A 94 -14.93 -22.27 -2.77
C VAL A 94 -14.31 -23.53 -3.39
N MET A 95 -14.27 -24.62 -2.62
CA MET A 95 -13.57 -25.83 -3.02
C MET A 95 -14.11 -26.43 -4.32
N SER A 96 -15.44 -26.46 -4.49
CA SER A 96 -16.09 -26.99 -5.69
C SER A 96 -15.78 -26.18 -6.96
N GLU A 97 -15.64 -24.87 -6.85
CA GLU A 97 -15.27 -23.99 -7.98
C GLU A 97 -13.83 -24.23 -8.44
N MET A 98 -12.99 -24.65 -7.52
CA MET A 98 -11.59 -25.02 -7.80
C MET A 98 -11.44 -26.50 -8.21
N GLY A 99 -12.54 -27.25 -8.28
CA GLY A 99 -12.52 -28.68 -8.64
C GLY A 99 -12.06 -29.60 -7.52
N TRP A 100 -12.09 -29.13 -6.26
CA TRP A 100 -11.69 -29.91 -5.09
C TRP A 100 -12.88 -30.31 -4.23
N PRO A 101 -12.84 -31.48 -3.57
CA PRO A 101 -13.84 -31.87 -2.58
C PRO A 101 -13.68 -31.00 -1.31
N PRO A 102 -14.71 -30.95 -0.45
CA PRO A 102 -14.60 -30.34 0.87
C PRO A 102 -13.43 -30.93 1.66
N LEU A 103 -12.69 -30.10 2.37
CA LEU A 103 -11.50 -30.52 3.12
C LEU A 103 -11.86 -30.92 4.55
N SER A 104 -11.50 -32.13 4.96
CA SER A 104 -11.71 -32.61 6.32
C SER A 104 -10.92 -31.75 7.32
N CYS A 105 -11.55 -31.44 8.45
CA CYS A 105 -10.94 -30.67 9.51
C CYS A 105 -11.35 -31.17 10.90
N ILE A 106 -10.57 -30.76 11.89
CA ILE A 106 -10.84 -31.02 13.33
C ILE A 106 -11.00 -29.65 13.99
N GLU A 107 -12.10 -29.47 14.71
CA GLU A 107 -12.29 -28.32 15.58
C GLU A 107 -11.33 -28.43 16.76
N ALA A 108 -10.44 -27.46 16.88
CA ALA A 108 -9.40 -27.44 17.89
C ALA A 108 -9.75 -26.53 19.08
N VAL A 109 -10.37 -25.39 18.79
CA VAL A 109 -10.74 -24.38 19.80
C VAL A 109 -12.04 -23.72 19.40
N ASP A 110 -12.96 -23.56 20.36
CA ASP A 110 -14.18 -22.76 20.25
C ASP A 110 -14.29 -21.83 21.47
N THR A 111 -14.11 -20.53 21.25
CA THR A 111 -14.20 -19.48 22.28
C THR A 111 -15.05 -18.32 21.75
N PRO A 112 -15.53 -17.41 22.62
CA PRO A 112 -16.27 -16.23 22.19
C PRO A 112 -15.50 -15.31 21.22
N ASP A 113 -14.17 -15.30 21.29
CA ASP A 113 -13.33 -14.39 20.51
C ASP A 113 -12.88 -14.98 19.18
N TYR A 114 -12.68 -16.31 19.10
CA TYR A 114 -12.27 -17.00 17.87
C TYR A 114 -12.56 -18.51 17.95
N LYS A 115 -12.73 -19.10 16.76
CA LYS A 115 -12.74 -20.55 16.55
C LYS A 115 -11.53 -20.98 15.74
N SER A 116 -10.99 -22.15 16.01
CA SER A 116 -9.82 -22.64 15.26
C SER A 116 -10.00 -24.10 14.84
N TYR A 117 -9.63 -24.34 13.58
CA TYR A 117 -9.67 -25.65 12.94
C TYR A 117 -8.26 -26.06 12.50
N LEU A 118 -7.99 -27.36 12.66
CA LEU A 118 -6.78 -28.00 12.14
C LEU A 118 -7.15 -28.85 10.94
N MET A 119 -6.44 -28.64 9.82
CA MET A 119 -6.72 -29.35 8.58
C MET A 119 -5.43 -29.61 7.79
N VAL A 120 -5.55 -30.52 6.81
CA VAL A 120 -4.50 -30.81 5.84
C VAL A 120 -4.94 -30.27 4.48
N ILE A 121 -4.16 -29.36 3.92
CA ILE A 121 -4.41 -28.80 2.60
C ILE A 121 -3.45 -29.41 1.57
N PRO A 122 -3.94 -29.93 0.43
CA PRO A 122 -3.08 -30.39 -0.66
C PRO A 122 -2.18 -29.24 -1.17
N ALA A 123 -0.92 -29.54 -1.43
CA ALA A 123 0.02 -28.53 -1.91
C ALA A 123 -0.36 -27.97 -3.29
N GLU A 124 -1.01 -28.77 -4.12
CA GLU A 124 -1.53 -28.36 -5.43
C GLU A 124 -2.64 -27.32 -5.28
N LEU A 125 -3.65 -27.57 -4.43
CA LEU A 125 -4.72 -26.64 -4.12
C LEU A 125 -4.17 -25.31 -3.56
N LEU A 126 -3.22 -25.38 -2.63
CA LEU A 126 -2.62 -24.17 -2.06
C LEU A 126 -1.86 -23.35 -3.11
N ALA A 127 -1.21 -24.01 -4.07
CA ALA A 127 -0.56 -23.33 -5.20
C ALA A 127 -1.59 -22.71 -6.16
N GLU A 128 -2.74 -23.34 -6.38
CA GLU A 128 -3.85 -22.79 -7.19
C GLU A 128 -4.45 -21.54 -6.53
N ILE A 129 -4.74 -21.61 -5.23
CA ILE A 129 -5.24 -20.47 -4.47
C ILE A 129 -4.24 -19.28 -4.55
N TYR A 130 -2.95 -19.56 -4.40
CA TYR A 130 -1.93 -18.50 -4.49
C TYR A 130 -1.76 -17.96 -5.92
N ASP A 131 -1.95 -18.76 -6.94
CA ASP A 131 -1.94 -18.33 -8.34
C ASP A 131 -3.10 -17.37 -8.64
N GLN A 132 -4.28 -17.69 -8.10
CA GLN A 132 -5.49 -16.89 -8.31
C GLN A 132 -5.45 -15.55 -7.57
N TYR A 133 -5.04 -15.54 -6.29
CA TYR A 133 -5.14 -14.38 -5.42
C TYR A 133 -3.80 -13.68 -5.16
N GLY A 134 -2.69 -14.34 -5.39
CA GLY A 134 -1.34 -13.78 -5.30
C GLY A 134 -0.99 -13.20 -3.93
N ALA A 135 -0.40 -12.02 -3.94
CA ALA A 135 0.04 -11.33 -2.72
C ALA A 135 -1.13 -10.92 -1.78
N ARG A 136 -2.37 -10.86 -2.28
CA ARG A 136 -3.57 -10.56 -1.48
C ARG A 136 -3.77 -11.57 -0.35
N LEU A 137 -3.44 -12.85 -0.57
CA LEU A 137 -3.47 -13.89 0.46
C LEU A 137 -2.50 -13.64 1.63
N LEU A 138 -1.50 -12.79 1.43
CA LEU A 138 -0.40 -12.57 2.38
C LEU A 138 -0.45 -11.17 3.02
N GLU A 139 -1.55 -10.45 2.91
CA GLU A 139 -1.62 -9.07 3.39
C GLU A 139 -1.54 -8.94 4.90
N HIS A 140 -2.12 -9.90 5.61
CA HIS A 140 -1.94 -10.04 7.05
C HIS A 140 -0.62 -10.73 7.43
N ASN A 141 0.16 -11.18 6.44
CA ASN A 141 1.46 -11.79 6.67
C ASN A 141 2.54 -10.71 6.78
N VAL A 142 3.25 -10.74 7.89
CA VAL A 142 4.32 -9.79 8.22
C VAL A 142 5.55 -9.95 7.30
N ARG A 143 5.65 -11.04 6.53
CA ARG A 143 6.76 -11.32 5.61
C ARG A 143 6.25 -11.48 4.18
N SER A 144 6.59 -10.54 3.31
CA SER A 144 6.51 -10.80 1.89
C SER A 144 7.53 -11.88 1.47
N TYR A 145 7.14 -12.68 0.49
CA TYR A 145 7.97 -13.71 -0.11
C TYR A 145 9.39 -13.19 -0.45
N LEU A 146 10.38 -13.74 0.20
CA LEU A 146 11.78 -13.58 -0.19
C LEU A 146 12.09 -14.67 -1.20
N GLN A 147 12.36 -14.26 -2.45
CA GLN A 147 12.64 -15.12 -3.62
C GLN A 147 13.35 -16.44 -3.29
N ALA A 148 13.05 -17.49 -4.08
CA ALA A 148 13.61 -18.85 -4.00
C ALA A 148 15.16 -18.97 -3.94
N GLN A 149 15.87 -17.87 -3.98
CA GLN A 149 17.33 -17.79 -3.86
C GLN A 149 17.84 -17.81 -2.41
N VAL A 150 16.97 -17.65 -1.41
CA VAL A 150 17.35 -17.78 0.00
C VAL A 150 17.51 -19.27 0.36
N LYS A 151 18.49 -19.60 1.16
CA LYS A 151 18.80 -21.02 1.55
C LYS A 151 17.58 -21.82 2.00
N THR A 152 16.65 -21.20 2.73
CA THR A 152 15.43 -21.84 3.25
C THR A 152 14.49 -22.26 2.12
N ASN A 153 14.33 -21.43 1.08
CA ASN A 153 13.48 -21.73 -0.07
C ASN A 153 14.08 -22.85 -0.95
N LYS A 154 15.42 -22.93 -1.03
CA LYS A 154 16.10 -24.04 -1.71
C LYS A 154 15.81 -25.38 -1.01
N GLY A 155 15.76 -25.39 0.31
CA GLY A 155 15.39 -26.57 1.10
C GLY A 155 13.97 -27.05 0.77
N ILE A 156 13.00 -26.14 0.75
CA ILE A 156 11.60 -26.43 0.38
C ILE A 156 11.52 -27.05 -1.03
N LEU A 157 12.18 -26.43 -2.03
CA LEU A 157 12.18 -26.91 -3.41
C LEU A 157 12.87 -28.27 -3.55
N ASN A 158 13.93 -28.53 -2.79
CA ASN A 158 14.60 -29.83 -2.78
C ASN A 158 13.69 -30.93 -2.24
N THR A 159 12.99 -30.69 -1.11
CA THR A 159 12.03 -31.64 -0.56
C THR A 159 10.92 -31.95 -1.57
N LEU A 160 10.33 -30.93 -2.20
CA LEU A 160 9.28 -31.12 -3.21
C LEU A 160 9.75 -31.91 -4.44
N ARG A 161 11.04 -31.84 -4.77
CA ARG A 161 11.64 -32.56 -5.90
C ARG A 161 12.01 -33.99 -5.56
N GLU A 162 12.61 -34.20 -4.39
CA GLU A 162 13.25 -35.47 -4.02
C GLU A 162 12.36 -36.39 -3.19
N SER A 163 11.51 -35.80 -2.32
CA SER A 163 10.67 -36.56 -1.36
C SER A 163 9.39 -35.78 -1.03
N PRO A 164 8.49 -35.53 -2.03
CA PRO A 164 7.30 -34.71 -1.83
C PRO A 164 6.35 -35.26 -0.75
N GLU A 165 6.31 -36.55 -0.53
CA GLU A 165 5.54 -37.22 0.53
C GLU A 165 6.02 -36.87 1.94
N MET A 166 7.29 -36.48 2.08
CA MET A 166 7.88 -36.04 3.37
C MET A 166 7.62 -34.55 3.64
N PHE A 167 7.03 -33.83 2.71
CA PHE A 167 6.82 -32.40 2.83
C PHE A 167 5.99 -32.02 4.05
N PHE A 168 4.97 -32.81 4.35
CA PHE A 168 4.14 -32.64 5.54
C PHE A 168 4.94 -32.73 6.84
N ALA A 169 5.88 -33.67 6.94
CA ALA A 169 6.69 -33.89 8.12
C ALA A 169 7.82 -32.84 8.28
N TYR A 170 8.34 -32.33 7.15
CA TYR A 170 9.49 -31.40 7.16
C TYR A 170 9.09 -29.93 7.17
N ASN A 171 7.81 -29.62 6.87
CA ASN A 171 7.31 -28.25 6.83
C ASN A 171 6.58 -27.89 8.13
N ASN A 172 6.80 -26.68 8.64
CA ASN A 172 6.17 -26.19 9.87
C ASN A 172 4.67 -25.87 9.73
N GLY A 173 4.07 -26.11 8.53
CA GLY A 173 2.67 -25.82 8.25
C GLY A 173 2.40 -24.33 8.02
N LEU A 174 1.12 -24.01 7.95
CA LEU A 174 0.58 -22.68 7.71
C LEU A 174 -0.32 -22.25 8.86
N THR A 175 -0.36 -20.96 9.11
CA THR A 175 -1.39 -20.35 9.94
C THR A 175 -2.15 -19.35 9.08
N ALA A 176 -3.47 -19.49 9.04
CA ALA A 176 -4.35 -18.60 8.29
C ALA A 176 -5.53 -18.14 9.16
N THR A 177 -6.17 -17.07 8.73
CA THR A 177 -7.39 -16.53 9.31
C THR A 177 -8.47 -16.45 8.25
N ALA A 178 -9.73 -16.49 8.69
CA ALA A 178 -10.91 -16.28 7.87
C ALA A 178 -11.96 -15.49 8.67
N SER A 179 -12.91 -14.88 7.97
CA SER A 179 -14.06 -14.24 8.63
C SER A 179 -15.21 -15.20 8.86
N ASP A 180 -15.37 -16.20 7.98
CA ASP A 180 -16.42 -17.19 8.04
C ASP A 180 -16.06 -18.47 7.26
N LEU A 181 -16.74 -19.60 7.56
CA LEU A 181 -16.57 -20.89 6.90
C LEU A 181 -17.92 -21.55 6.64
N GLU A 182 -18.05 -22.20 5.49
CA GLU A 182 -19.10 -23.17 5.27
C GLU A 182 -18.62 -24.55 5.69
N ILE A 183 -19.16 -25.05 6.80
CA ILE A 183 -18.79 -26.32 7.42
C ILE A 183 -19.93 -27.31 7.30
N GLN A 184 -19.62 -28.50 6.86
CA GLN A 184 -20.53 -29.66 6.86
C GLN A 184 -20.07 -30.66 7.93
N LYS A 185 -21.03 -31.21 8.65
CA LYS A 185 -20.78 -32.28 9.61
C LYS A 185 -21.34 -33.57 9.05
N ASP A 186 -20.51 -34.60 8.93
CA ASP A 186 -20.95 -35.92 8.44
C ASP A 186 -21.68 -36.71 9.53
N GLN A 187 -22.24 -37.86 9.17
CA GLN A 187 -22.96 -38.74 10.09
C GLN A 187 -22.07 -39.32 11.21
N ASN A 188 -20.76 -39.32 11.02
CA ASN A 188 -19.77 -39.78 11.99
C ASN A 188 -19.26 -38.68 12.90
N GLY A 189 -19.78 -37.44 12.73
CA GLY A 189 -19.39 -36.29 13.51
C GLY A 189 -18.10 -35.58 13.03
N SER A 190 -17.54 -35.98 11.89
CA SER A 190 -16.35 -35.31 11.31
C SER A 190 -16.78 -34.05 10.57
N TYR A 191 -15.94 -33.04 10.66
CA TYR A 191 -16.16 -31.75 10.00
C TYR A 191 -15.42 -31.69 8.66
N SER A 192 -16.06 -31.08 7.67
CA SER A 192 -15.42 -30.71 6.39
C SER A 192 -15.79 -29.30 5.97
N ILE A 193 -14.85 -28.59 5.38
CA ILE A 193 -14.97 -27.19 4.94
C ILE A 193 -15.15 -27.17 3.43
N SER A 194 -16.26 -26.59 2.96
CA SER A 194 -16.59 -26.41 1.54
C SER A 194 -16.23 -25.03 1.01
N SER A 195 -16.27 -23.99 1.87
CA SER A 195 -15.92 -22.61 1.52
C SER A 195 -15.23 -21.90 2.67
N ILE A 196 -14.30 -20.99 2.33
CA ILE A 196 -13.55 -20.14 3.27
C ILE A 196 -13.70 -18.69 2.82
N ASN A 197 -14.30 -17.85 3.66
CA ASN A 197 -14.50 -16.44 3.40
C ASN A 197 -13.39 -15.59 4.03
N ASN A 198 -12.86 -14.64 3.26
CA ASN A 198 -11.77 -13.75 3.65
C ASN A 198 -10.51 -14.51 4.11
N PHE A 199 -10.09 -15.47 3.29
CA PHE A 199 -8.93 -16.31 3.57
C PHE A 199 -7.63 -15.51 3.52
N GLN A 200 -6.88 -15.49 4.63
CA GLN A 200 -5.62 -14.76 4.76
C GLN A 200 -4.54 -15.63 5.43
N ILE A 201 -3.38 -15.75 4.81
CA ILE A 201 -2.24 -16.52 5.33
C ILE A 201 -1.35 -15.61 6.18
N VAL A 202 -1.39 -15.78 7.49
CA VAL A 202 -0.61 -14.97 8.45
C VAL A 202 0.80 -15.52 8.72
N ASN A 203 1.00 -16.83 8.52
CA ASN A 203 2.32 -17.46 8.56
C ASN A 203 2.40 -18.60 7.52
N GLY A 204 3.58 -18.77 6.89
CA GLY A 204 3.81 -19.78 5.86
C GLY A 204 3.81 -19.24 4.42
N GLY A 205 3.82 -17.93 4.21
CA GLY A 205 3.85 -17.31 2.88
C GLY A 205 5.03 -17.76 2.00
N GLN A 206 6.18 -18.08 2.59
CA GLN A 206 7.32 -18.64 1.85
C GLN A 206 7.03 -20.05 1.32
N THR A 207 6.35 -20.88 2.12
CA THR A 207 5.91 -22.22 1.71
C THR A 207 4.95 -22.09 0.54
N THR A 208 3.91 -21.27 0.66
CA THR A 208 2.88 -21.07 -0.36
C THR A 208 3.46 -20.60 -1.69
N ALA A 209 4.32 -19.58 -1.65
CA ALA A 209 4.95 -19.07 -2.88
C ALA A 209 5.98 -20.05 -3.49
N SER A 210 6.64 -20.87 -2.66
CA SER A 210 7.54 -21.92 -3.15
C SER A 210 6.79 -23.05 -3.83
N LEU A 211 5.58 -23.39 -3.40
CA LEU A 211 4.71 -24.37 -4.04
C LEU A 211 4.29 -23.90 -5.44
N LEU A 212 3.86 -22.65 -5.60
CA LEU A 212 3.56 -22.08 -6.92
C LEU A 212 4.79 -22.09 -7.82
N HIS A 213 5.95 -21.68 -7.30
CA HIS A 213 7.21 -21.70 -8.07
C HIS A 213 7.60 -23.13 -8.51
N ALA A 214 7.42 -24.13 -7.64
CA ALA A 214 7.66 -25.54 -7.96
C ALA A 214 6.73 -26.03 -9.07
N ARG A 215 5.44 -25.67 -9.00
CA ARG A 215 4.45 -26.02 -10.02
C ARG A 215 4.83 -25.44 -11.39
N ASP A 216 5.14 -24.14 -11.44
CA ASP A 216 5.26 -23.42 -12.70
C ASP A 216 6.64 -23.59 -13.38
N LYS A 217 7.73 -23.55 -12.59
CA LYS A 217 9.08 -23.60 -13.14
C LYS A 217 9.76 -24.96 -13.08
N LEU A 218 9.27 -25.86 -12.22
CA LEU A 218 9.85 -27.20 -12.04
C LEU A 218 8.88 -28.31 -12.47
N LYS A 219 7.89 -28.01 -13.29
CA LYS A 219 6.74 -28.85 -13.70
C LYS A 219 7.01 -30.36 -13.81
N LEU A 220 8.11 -30.75 -14.44
CA LEU A 220 8.46 -32.17 -14.66
C LEU A 220 9.33 -32.75 -13.53
N LYS A 221 9.77 -31.94 -12.57
CA LYS A 221 10.70 -32.33 -11.50
C LYS A 221 10.08 -32.32 -10.10
N CYS A 222 8.82 -31.83 -9.97
CA CYS A 222 8.10 -31.78 -8.71
C CYS A 222 6.70 -32.36 -8.85
N ASN A 223 6.32 -33.24 -7.94
CA ASN A 223 4.97 -33.84 -7.91
C ASN A 223 4.19 -33.29 -6.70
N LEU A 224 3.50 -32.15 -6.90
CA LEU A 224 2.71 -31.52 -5.83
C LEU A 224 1.53 -32.36 -5.35
N LYS A 225 1.03 -33.31 -6.18
CA LYS A 225 -0.07 -34.22 -5.80
C LYS A 225 0.27 -35.12 -4.61
N LYS A 226 1.57 -35.37 -4.38
CA LYS A 226 2.05 -36.19 -3.26
C LYS A 226 2.39 -35.35 -2.03
N ALA A 227 2.37 -34.01 -2.14
CA ALA A 227 2.71 -33.13 -1.04
C ALA A 227 1.44 -32.56 -0.40
N SER A 228 1.47 -32.46 0.93
CA SER A 228 0.41 -31.85 1.72
C SER A 228 1.01 -30.93 2.78
N VAL A 229 0.22 -29.98 3.27
CA VAL A 229 0.64 -29.00 4.27
C VAL A 229 -0.38 -28.96 5.40
N GLN A 230 0.11 -28.89 6.64
CA GLN A 230 -0.73 -28.63 7.79
C GLN A 230 -1.20 -27.17 7.76
N LEU A 231 -2.50 -26.96 7.96
CA LEU A 231 -3.11 -25.64 8.05
C LEU A 231 -3.86 -25.49 9.36
N LYS A 232 -3.46 -24.49 10.15
CA LYS A 232 -4.23 -23.99 11.28
C LYS A 232 -5.04 -22.79 10.79
N LEU A 233 -6.36 -22.93 10.74
CA LEU A 233 -7.30 -21.91 10.28
C LEU A 233 -8.09 -21.37 11.47
N SER A 234 -8.03 -20.06 11.70
CA SER A 234 -8.75 -19.39 12.77
C SER A 234 -9.80 -18.46 12.21
N ILE A 235 -11.04 -18.59 12.68
CA ILE A 235 -12.14 -17.69 12.38
C ILE A 235 -12.16 -16.63 13.47
N VAL A 236 -12.11 -15.38 13.07
CA VAL A 236 -12.06 -14.23 13.98
C VAL A 236 -13.30 -13.37 13.76
N ASN A 237 -13.97 -12.99 14.85
CA ASN A 237 -15.12 -12.10 14.78
C ASN A 237 -14.74 -10.79 14.06
N PRO A 238 -15.53 -10.33 13.06
CA PRO A 238 -15.26 -9.10 12.30
C PRO A 238 -14.99 -7.87 13.17
N GLU A 239 -15.66 -7.74 14.32
CA GLU A 239 -15.46 -6.61 15.24
C GLU A 239 -14.07 -6.60 15.91
N LYS A 240 -13.43 -7.76 16.04
CA LYS A 240 -12.12 -7.95 16.71
C LYS A 240 -10.99 -8.30 15.73
N ILE A 241 -11.26 -8.24 14.43
CA ILE A 241 -10.36 -8.76 13.40
C ILE A 241 -8.98 -8.08 13.47
N HIS A 242 -8.93 -6.76 13.67
CA HIS A 242 -7.67 -6.01 13.69
C HIS A 242 -6.77 -6.38 14.86
N ASP A 243 -7.33 -6.57 16.03
CA ASP A 243 -6.55 -6.87 17.25
C ASP A 243 -6.13 -8.35 17.28
N VAL A 244 -7.08 -9.26 17.08
CA VAL A 244 -6.85 -10.70 17.18
C VAL A 244 -5.96 -11.20 16.02
N VAL A 245 -6.20 -10.76 14.79
CA VAL A 245 -5.36 -11.14 13.64
C VAL A 245 -3.94 -10.57 13.77
N SER A 246 -3.81 -9.34 14.26
CA SER A 246 -2.49 -8.75 14.56
C SER A 246 -1.73 -9.59 15.58
N ASP A 247 -2.38 -10.01 16.66
CA ASP A 247 -1.76 -10.83 17.69
C ASP A 247 -1.45 -12.26 17.20
N ILE A 248 -2.37 -12.91 16.47
CA ILE A 248 -2.10 -14.22 15.84
C ILE A 248 -0.87 -14.12 14.92
N SER A 249 -0.82 -13.09 14.08
CA SER A 249 0.32 -12.85 13.17
C SER A 249 1.63 -12.62 13.95
N LYS A 250 1.57 -11.82 15.01
CA LYS A 250 2.70 -11.53 15.89
C LYS A 250 3.26 -12.81 16.53
N TRP A 251 2.41 -13.57 17.19
CA TRP A 251 2.85 -14.75 17.93
C TRP A 251 3.22 -15.92 17.00
N ALA A 252 2.52 -16.12 15.89
CA ALA A 252 2.87 -17.13 14.89
C ALA A 252 4.23 -16.86 14.21
N ASN A 253 4.64 -15.61 14.13
CA ASN A 253 5.90 -15.21 13.49
C ASN A 253 7.06 -14.97 14.48
N THR A 254 6.83 -14.95 15.80
CA THR A 254 7.88 -14.69 16.81
C THR A 254 8.94 -15.79 16.89
N GLN A 255 8.66 -16.98 16.42
CA GLN A 255 9.64 -18.07 16.33
C GLN A 255 10.78 -17.79 15.34
N ASN A 256 10.62 -16.81 14.46
CA ASN A 256 11.65 -16.28 13.58
C ASN A 256 11.74 -14.77 13.81
N LYS A 257 12.91 -14.20 14.08
CA LYS A 257 13.15 -12.77 14.33
C LYS A 257 12.38 -11.85 13.38
N VAL A 258 11.10 -11.59 13.70
CA VAL A 258 10.27 -10.58 13.04
C VAL A 258 10.45 -9.28 13.80
N SER A 259 10.79 -8.21 13.11
CA SER A 259 10.92 -6.90 13.75
C SER A 259 9.55 -6.30 14.04
N ALA A 260 9.40 -5.58 15.15
CA ALA A 260 8.19 -4.81 15.46
C ALA A 260 7.76 -3.91 14.28
N SER A 261 8.73 -3.46 13.47
CA SER A 261 8.47 -2.67 12.26
C SER A 261 7.64 -3.40 11.20
N ASP A 262 7.65 -4.72 11.19
CA ASP A 262 6.94 -5.48 10.15
C ASP A 262 5.44 -5.60 10.46
N PHE A 263 5.06 -5.60 11.75
CA PHE A 263 3.65 -5.61 12.16
C PHE A 263 2.91 -4.33 11.79
N PHE A 264 3.61 -3.19 11.86
CA PHE A 264 3.01 -1.90 11.57
C PHE A 264 2.82 -1.60 10.08
N SER A 265 3.30 -2.49 9.20
CA SER A 265 3.18 -2.31 7.74
C SER A 265 1.74 -2.17 7.26
N ASN A 266 0.78 -2.79 7.94
CA ASN A 266 -0.65 -2.77 7.56
C ASN A 266 -1.46 -1.64 8.22
N HIS A 267 -0.81 -0.77 8.98
CA HIS A 267 -1.49 0.40 9.53
C HIS A 267 -2.03 1.31 8.40
N PRO A 268 -3.25 1.87 8.50
CA PRO A 268 -3.88 2.68 7.45
C PRO A 268 -3.01 3.84 6.94
N PHE A 269 -2.19 4.42 7.82
CA PHE A 269 -1.19 5.41 7.44
C PHE A 269 -0.24 4.90 6.33
N HIS A 270 0.32 3.70 6.48
CA HIS A 270 1.25 3.14 5.49
C HIS A 270 0.55 2.75 4.19
N MET A 271 -0.72 2.35 4.28
CA MET A 271 -1.54 2.09 3.09
C MET A 271 -1.78 3.38 2.32
N ARG A 272 -2.13 4.48 3.00
CA ARG A 272 -2.30 5.80 2.38
C ARG A 272 -1.01 6.32 1.73
N VAL A 273 0.14 6.17 2.38
CA VAL A 273 1.45 6.55 1.79
C VAL A 273 1.76 5.71 0.56
N GLN A 274 1.44 4.42 0.57
CA GLN A 274 1.60 3.54 -0.60
C GLN A 274 0.70 3.99 -1.74
N ASP A 275 -0.57 4.29 -1.49
CA ASP A 275 -1.50 4.79 -2.50
C ASP A 275 -0.97 6.08 -3.14
N PHE A 276 -0.60 7.09 -2.35
CA PHE A 276 0.02 8.31 -2.87
C PHE A 276 1.24 8.02 -3.73
N SER A 277 2.08 7.08 -3.33
CA SER A 277 3.29 6.71 -4.08
C SER A 277 2.99 6.05 -5.43
N ARG A 278 1.81 5.46 -5.61
CA ARG A 278 1.41 4.81 -6.88
C ARG A 278 0.69 5.77 -7.82
N ARG A 279 0.04 6.82 -7.32
CA ARG A 279 -0.76 7.73 -8.14
C ARG A 279 -0.12 9.11 -8.37
N ILE A 280 0.63 9.65 -7.41
CA ILE A 280 1.19 11.00 -7.54
C ILE A 280 2.43 11.00 -8.43
N LEU A 281 2.37 11.80 -9.49
CA LEU A 281 3.45 11.95 -10.45
C LEU A 281 4.51 12.93 -9.90
N ALA A 282 5.76 12.51 -9.95
CA ALA A 282 6.92 13.34 -9.69
C ALA A 282 7.47 13.87 -11.03
N SER A 283 6.91 14.99 -11.47
CA SER A 283 7.34 15.63 -12.72
C SER A 283 8.46 16.62 -12.42
N ARG A 284 9.59 16.51 -13.11
CA ARG A 284 10.62 17.55 -13.13
C ARG A 284 10.22 18.64 -14.12
N GLU A 285 10.36 19.89 -13.74
CA GLU A 285 10.22 21.00 -14.68
C GLU A 285 11.12 20.79 -15.91
N GLY A 286 10.55 20.88 -17.12
CA GLY A 286 11.26 20.72 -18.38
C GLY A 286 11.47 19.28 -18.86
N GLN A 287 10.96 18.23 -18.17
CA GLN A 287 10.99 16.85 -18.63
C GLN A 287 9.63 16.39 -19.15
N LEU A 288 9.64 15.76 -20.34
CA LEU A 288 8.43 15.20 -20.98
C LEU A 288 7.93 13.90 -20.32
N THR A 289 8.77 13.25 -19.51
CA THR A 289 8.43 11.99 -18.85
C THR A 289 8.33 12.20 -17.35
N SER A 290 7.15 11.90 -16.80
CA SER A 290 6.93 11.88 -15.36
C SER A 290 7.20 10.49 -14.78
N SER A 291 7.85 10.45 -13.62
CA SER A 291 8.08 9.24 -12.83
C SER A 291 7.25 9.28 -11.54
N LYS A 292 7.33 8.22 -10.75
CA LYS A 292 6.70 8.14 -9.43
C LYS A 292 7.69 7.67 -8.40
N TRP A 293 7.51 8.12 -7.16
CA TRP A 293 8.25 7.59 -6.04
C TRP A 293 7.64 6.26 -5.62
N PHE A 294 8.47 5.24 -5.41
CA PHE A 294 8.02 3.95 -4.97
C PHE A 294 8.19 3.83 -3.45
N TYR A 295 7.08 3.76 -2.73
CA TYR A 295 7.09 3.42 -1.31
C TYR A 295 7.06 1.92 -1.13
N GLU A 296 8.11 1.36 -0.51
CA GLU A 296 8.20 -0.05 -0.15
C GLU A 296 7.67 -0.24 1.27
N ARG A 297 6.38 -0.56 1.37
CA ARG A 297 5.69 -0.83 2.62
C ARG A 297 6.12 -2.16 3.23
N ALA A 298 6.20 -3.20 2.42
CA ALA A 298 6.72 -4.50 2.77
C ALA A 298 8.07 -4.72 2.10
N ARG A 299 9.01 -5.28 2.85
CA ARG A 299 10.38 -5.51 2.37
C ARG A 299 10.40 -6.40 1.12
N GLY A 300 11.04 -5.94 0.06
CA GLY A 300 11.16 -6.66 -1.20
C GLY A 300 10.06 -6.34 -2.23
N GLN A 301 9.03 -5.60 -1.85
CA GLN A 301 7.86 -5.29 -2.71
C GLN A 301 8.26 -4.68 -4.07
N TYR A 302 9.26 -3.81 -4.11
CA TYR A 302 9.76 -3.24 -5.37
C TYR A 302 10.28 -4.31 -6.34
N ARG A 303 11.05 -5.26 -5.82
CA ARG A 303 11.61 -6.35 -6.62
C ARG A 303 10.52 -7.32 -7.06
N ASP A 304 9.55 -7.58 -6.20
CA ASP A 304 8.43 -8.46 -6.49
C ASP A 304 7.56 -7.88 -7.60
N GLU A 305 7.22 -6.58 -7.53
CA GLU A 305 6.47 -5.91 -8.59
C GLU A 305 7.24 -5.87 -9.92
N GLN A 306 8.57 -5.68 -9.87
CA GLN A 306 9.42 -5.77 -11.06
C GLN A 306 9.48 -7.19 -11.64
N SER A 307 9.55 -8.22 -10.79
CA SER A 307 9.67 -9.62 -11.21
C SER A 307 8.39 -10.18 -11.85
N LYS A 308 7.23 -9.64 -11.47
CA LYS A 308 5.92 -9.96 -12.07
C LYS A 308 5.78 -9.48 -13.52
N LYS A 309 6.67 -8.59 -13.98
CA LYS A 309 6.68 -8.14 -15.38
C LYS A 309 7.21 -9.25 -16.28
N SER A 310 6.41 -9.69 -17.23
CA SER A 310 6.68 -10.86 -18.08
C SER A 310 7.76 -10.59 -19.12
N SER A 311 7.83 -9.38 -19.68
CA SER A 311 8.74 -9.02 -20.74
C SER A 311 9.83 -8.02 -20.30
N THR A 312 10.94 -8.00 -21.06
CA THR A 312 12.02 -7.01 -20.88
C THR A 312 11.52 -5.58 -21.09
N ALA A 313 10.58 -5.38 -22.03
CA ALA A 313 9.96 -4.09 -22.30
C ALA A 313 9.13 -3.59 -21.11
N GLU A 314 8.31 -4.46 -20.51
CA GLU A 314 7.55 -4.12 -19.31
C GLU A 314 8.44 -3.83 -18.10
N LYS A 315 9.54 -4.57 -17.92
CA LYS A 315 10.54 -4.28 -16.88
C LYS A 315 11.18 -2.92 -17.08
N LYS A 316 11.51 -2.56 -18.32
CA LYS A 316 12.06 -1.24 -18.67
C LYS A 316 11.03 -0.13 -18.40
N LYS A 317 9.76 -0.34 -18.77
CA LYS A 317 8.66 0.59 -18.48
C LYS A 317 8.50 0.81 -16.98
N PHE A 318 8.50 -0.27 -16.18
CA PHE A 318 8.43 -0.19 -14.72
C PHE A 318 9.60 0.62 -14.13
N LEU A 319 10.83 0.39 -14.59
CA LEU A 319 12.00 1.14 -14.12
C LEU A 319 11.99 2.62 -14.54
N THR A 320 11.31 2.95 -15.64
CA THR A 320 11.11 4.34 -16.07
C THR A 320 10.03 5.01 -15.20
N GLU A 321 8.95 4.30 -14.93
CA GLU A 321 7.87 4.80 -14.07
C GLU A 321 8.30 4.92 -12.60
N PHE A 322 9.04 3.93 -12.09
CA PHE A 322 9.56 3.87 -10.72
C PHE A 322 11.09 3.72 -10.70
N PRO A 323 11.83 4.80 -10.92
CA PRO A 323 13.29 4.74 -10.89
C PRO A 323 13.80 4.32 -9.51
N LYS A 324 14.83 3.47 -9.47
CA LYS A 324 15.40 2.97 -8.20
C LYS A 324 15.87 4.08 -7.25
N ILE A 325 16.28 5.23 -7.80
CA ILE A 325 16.67 6.40 -6.99
C ILE A 325 15.48 6.99 -6.21
N GLN A 326 14.27 6.81 -6.72
CA GLN A 326 13.00 7.26 -6.11
C GLN A 326 12.34 6.16 -5.25
N LEU A 327 13.08 5.10 -4.90
CA LEU A 327 12.65 4.07 -3.96
C LEU A 327 12.95 4.51 -2.52
N PHE A 328 11.98 4.32 -1.62
CA PHE A 328 12.17 4.45 -0.17
C PHE A 328 11.30 3.46 0.59
N SER A 329 11.83 2.95 1.68
CA SER A 329 11.16 1.98 2.54
C SER A 329 10.43 2.65 3.71
N LYS A 330 9.61 1.90 4.44
CA LYS A 330 8.97 2.36 5.68
C LYS A 330 9.98 2.82 6.75
N THR A 331 11.13 2.15 6.84
CA THR A 331 12.19 2.54 7.77
C THR A 331 12.92 3.81 7.32
N ASP A 332 13.04 4.02 6.00
CA ASP A 332 13.56 5.28 5.46
C ASP A 332 12.59 6.43 5.72
N LEU A 333 11.27 6.20 5.54
CA LEU A 333 10.25 7.17 5.88
C LEU A 333 10.37 7.63 7.34
N GLY A 334 10.45 6.67 8.27
CA GLY A 334 10.64 6.98 9.69
C GLY A 334 11.94 7.75 9.95
N LYS A 335 13.04 7.38 9.28
CA LYS A 335 14.31 8.09 9.37
C LYS A 335 14.19 9.55 8.92
N TYR A 336 13.58 9.80 7.76
CA TYR A 336 13.40 11.17 7.24
C TYR A 336 12.52 12.02 8.17
N LEU A 337 11.36 11.51 8.55
CA LEU A 337 10.42 12.28 9.37
C LEU A 337 10.95 12.55 10.79
N MET A 338 11.62 11.59 11.43
CA MET A 338 12.23 11.79 12.74
C MET A 338 13.43 12.76 12.69
N THR A 339 14.20 12.76 11.60
CA THR A 339 15.28 13.72 11.38
C THR A 339 14.73 15.14 11.30
N PHE A 340 13.72 15.39 10.46
CA PHE A 340 13.05 16.68 10.35
C PHE A 340 12.18 17.02 11.58
N GLY A 341 11.86 16.02 12.38
CA GLY A 341 11.25 16.17 13.71
C GLY A 341 12.22 16.64 14.79
N CYS A 342 13.50 16.88 14.47
CA CYS A 342 14.56 17.24 15.40
C CYS A 342 14.85 16.17 16.46
N GLU A 343 14.83 14.89 16.06
CA GLU A 343 15.13 13.76 16.93
C GLU A 343 16.29 12.88 16.40
N PRO A 344 17.46 13.49 16.10
CA PRO A 344 18.57 12.76 15.48
C PRO A 344 19.14 11.66 16.40
N HIS A 345 19.06 11.83 17.72
CA HIS A 345 19.50 10.85 18.70
C HIS A 345 18.64 9.55 18.65
N ILE A 346 17.35 9.67 18.35
CA ILE A 346 16.45 8.50 18.14
C ILE A 346 16.82 7.79 16.84
N VAL A 347 17.00 8.56 15.74
CA VAL A 347 17.43 7.99 14.46
C VAL A 347 18.75 7.23 14.59
N SER A 348 19.68 7.76 15.37
CA SER A 348 21.01 7.16 15.65
C SER A 348 20.94 5.83 16.42
N LYS A 349 19.82 5.49 17.08
CA LYS A 349 19.63 4.17 17.74
C LYS A 349 19.52 3.02 16.73
N GLY A 350 19.37 3.34 15.45
CA GLY A 350 19.26 2.37 14.35
C GLY A 350 17.83 2.19 13.84
N ALA A 351 17.71 1.54 12.67
CA ALA A 351 16.49 1.52 11.89
C ALA A 351 15.27 0.97 12.66
N GLN A 352 15.44 -0.10 13.45
CA GLN A 352 14.32 -0.72 14.18
C GLN A 352 13.86 0.13 15.36
N ALA A 353 14.79 0.61 16.18
CA ALA A 353 14.48 1.43 17.36
C ALA A 353 13.84 2.77 16.92
N ASN A 354 14.41 3.39 15.89
CA ASN A 354 13.83 4.59 15.30
C ASN A 354 12.41 4.35 14.77
N PHE A 355 12.21 3.24 14.06
CA PHE A 355 10.90 2.93 13.48
C PHE A 355 9.85 2.65 14.56
N SER A 356 10.21 1.98 15.66
CA SER A 356 9.30 1.77 16.81
C SER A 356 8.81 3.11 17.38
N THR A 357 9.73 4.03 17.68
CA THR A 357 9.36 5.37 18.19
C THR A 357 8.55 6.18 17.17
N PHE A 358 8.92 6.09 15.89
CA PHE A 358 8.17 6.71 14.80
C PHE A 358 6.74 6.19 14.72
N THR A 359 6.56 4.87 14.83
CA THR A 359 5.26 4.20 14.80
C THR A 359 4.33 4.70 15.90
N GLU A 360 4.82 4.80 17.14
CA GLU A 360 4.04 5.32 18.27
C GLU A 360 3.56 6.74 18.03
N LYS A 361 4.45 7.61 17.50
CA LYS A 361 4.09 9.00 17.15
C LYS A 361 3.05 9.07 16.05
N ILE A 362 3.26 8.33 14.96
CA ILE A 362 2.34 8.34 13.81
C ILE A 362 0.98 7.79 14.17
N SER A 363 0.90 6.74 14.99
CA SER A 363 -0.38 6.22 15.49
C SER A 363 -1.12 7.28 16.29
N GLY A 364 -0.41 7.97 17.20
CA GLY A 364 -1.00 9.04 17.98
C GLY A 364 -1.52 10.20 17.11
N ASP A 365 -0.74 10.62 16.10
CA ASP A 365 -1.12 11.71 15.21
C ASP A 365 -2.25 11.29 14.24
N TRP A 366 -2.25 10.05 13.77
CA TRP A 366 -3.31 9.49 12.95
C TRP A 366 -4.65 9.44 13.69
N ASN A 367 -4.64 8.99 14.95
CA ASN A 367 -5.85 8.90 15.77
C ASN A 367 -6.40 10.27 16.14
N LYS A 368 -5.54 11.30 16.26
CA LYS A 368 -5.99 12.69 16.49
C LYS A 368 -6.67 13.28 15.26
N ASP A 369 -6.04 13.21 14.11
CA ASP A 369 -6.58 13.71 12.85
C ASP A 369 -5.83 13.10 11.64
N ASN A 370 -6.39 12.06 11.04
CA ASN A 370 -5.80 11.41 9.88
C ASN A 370 -5.84 12.27 8.60
N LYS A 371 -6.65 13.33 8.56
CA LYS A 371 -6.75 14.25 7.41
C LYS A 371 -5.49 15.09 7.21
N ASN A 372 -4.68 15.23 8.25
CA ASN A 372 -3.38 15.92 8.15
C ASN A 372 -2.39 15.19 7.22
N PHE A 373 -2.59 13.86 7.01
CA PHE A 373 -1.78 13.08 6.07
C PHE A 373 -2.34 13.15 4.64
N SER A 374 -2.38 14.38 4.10
CA SER A 374 -2.88 14.72 2.76
C SER A 374 -1.83 14.49 1.67
N GLU A 375 -2.22 14.70 0.39
CA GLU A 375 -1.26 14.71 -0.73
C GLU A 375 -0.15 15.75 -0.55
N GLN A 376 -0.46 16.92 0.00
CA GLN A 376 0.55 17.93 0.27
C GLN A 376 1.55 17.44 1.33
N TRP A 377 1.08 16.81 2.40
CA TRP A 377 1.95 16.15 3.37
C TRP A 377 2.87 15.11 2.71
N TYR A 378 2.35 14.34 1.74
CA TYR A 378 3.15 13.37 1.00
C TYR A 378 4.23 14.06 0.14
N LYS A 379 3.88 15.11 -0.60
CA LYS A 379 4.83 15.91 -1.39
C LYS A 379 5.94 16.51 -0.53
N ASP A 380 5.58 17.08 0.61
CA ASP A 380 6.53 17.61 1.60
C ASP A 380 7.43 16.51 2.16
N THR A 381 6.89 15.33 2.38
CA THR A 381 7.64 14.14 2.84
C THR A 381 8.64 13.68 1.80
N ILE A 382 8.27 13.66 0.54
CA ILE A 382 9.19 13.33 -0.57
C ILE A 382 10.28 14.41 -0.71
N ALA A 383 9.95 15.68 -0.60
CA ALA A 383 10.95 16.77 -0.59
C ALA A 383 11.99 16.58 0.53
N LYS A 384 11.55 16.21 1.74
CA LYS A 384 12.44 15.84 2.86
C LYS A 384 13.33 14.63 2.52
N ALA A 385 12.78 13.63 1.83
CA ALA A 385 13.54 12.47 1.38
C ALA A 385 14.60 12.85 0.35
N ILE A 386 14.31 13.77 -0.57
CA ILE A 386 15.24 14.30 -1.56
C ILE A 386 16.41 14.99 -0.84
N ILE A 387 16.12 15.96 0.03
CA ILE A 387 17.15 16.69 0.79
C ILE A 387 18.05 15.72 1.56
N PHE A 388 17.44 14.74 2.23
CA PHE A 388 18.20 13.73 2.99
C PHE A 388 19.14 12.92 2.09
N LYS A 389 18.62 12.39 0.97
CA LYS A 389 19.39 11.54 0.03
C LYS A 389 20.52 12.31 -0.65
N GLU A 390 20.27 13.57 -1.01
CA GLU A 390 21.27 14.39 -1.68
C GLU A 390 22.38 14.80 -0.71
N LEU A 391 22.04 15.19 0.51
CA LEU A 391 23.06 15.47 1.54
C LEU A 391 23.84 14.20 1.91
N ASP A 392 23.19 13.04 2.02
CA ASP A 392 23.84 11.75 2.29
C ASP A 392 24.89 11.43 1.22
N LYS A 393 24.61 11.75 -0.04
CA LYS A 393 25.54 11.62 -1.15
C LYS A 393 26.63 12.69 -1.14
N ALA A 394 26.27 13.96 -0.86
CA ALA A 394 27.20 15.08 -0.83
C ALA A 394 28.24 14.93 0.28
N VAL A 395 27.83 14.51 1.49
CA VAL A 395 28.77 14.27 2.61
C VAL A 395 29.78 13.16 2.27
N LEU A 396 29.35 12.11 1.57
CA LEU A 396 30.24 11.01 1.20
C LEU A 396 31.36 11.44 0.25
N SER A 397 31.11 12.46 -0.59
CA SER A 397 32.09 12.98 -1.55
C SER A 397 33.04 14.04 -1.00
N GLN A 398 32.90 14.42 0.28
CA GLN A 398 33.74 15.45 0.90
C GLN A 398 35.11 14.91 1.33
N GLU A 399 36.16 15.68 1.10
CA GLU A 399 37.53 15.35 1.52
C GLU A 399 37.68 15.20 3.03
N TRP A 400 36.90 15.96 3.81
CA TRP A 400 36.90 15.90 5.29
C TRP A 400 36.16 14.71 5.85
N TYR A 401 35.46 13.92 5.03
CA TYR A 401 34.66 12.80 5.49
C TYR A 401 35.52 11.64 5.98
N GLY A 402 35.47 11.35 7.28
CA GLY A 402 36.22 10.27 7.93
C GLY A 402 35.34 9.14 8.51
N GLY A 403 34.04 9.13 8.25
CA GLY A 403 33.12 8.12 8.80
C GLY A 403 31.84 8.72 9.41
N TYR A 404 31.00 7.87 9.98
CA TYR A 404 29.77 8.25 10.71
C TYR A 404 28.73 9.03 9.88
N LYS A 405 28.69 8.83 8.58
CA LYS A 405 27.81 9.55 7.65
C LYS A 405 26.36 9.67 8.12
N ALA A 406 25.79 8.55 8.54
CA ALA A 406 24.38 8.52 8.96
C ALA A 406 24.11 9.46 10.16
N ASN A 407 25.04 9.56 11.11
CA ASN A 407 24.92 10.49 12.23
C ASN A 407 25.09 11.93 11.76
N ILE A 408 26.14 12.22 10.98
CA ILE A 408 26.43 13.57 10.46
C ILE A 408 25.23 14.12 9.71
N VAL A 409 24.72 13.40 8.71
CA VAL A 409 23.58 13.83 7.87
C VAL A 409 22.33 14.09 8.72
N THR A 410 22.02 13.16 9.62
CA THR A 410 20.83 13.26 10.47
C THR A 410 20.92 14.48 11.42
N TYR A 411 22.06 14.67 12.07
CA TYR A 411 22.27 15.78 12.98
C TYR A 411 22.33 17.12 12.26
N THR A 412 22.88 17.18 11.06
CA THR A 412 22.93 18.40 10.22
C THR A 412 21.55 18.89 9.85
N ILE A 413 20.71 18.02 9.32
CA ILE A 413 19.34 18.39 8.94
C ILE A 413 18.54 18.78 10.19
N ALA A 414 18.65 18.00 11.26
CA ALA A 414 17.96 18.29 12.51
C ALA A 414 18.37 19.63 13.09
N TRP A 415 19.67 19.98 13.05
CA TRP A 415 20.17 21.25 13.51
C TRP A 415 19.60 22.43 12.71
N LEU A 416 19.65 22.36 11.37
CA LEU A 416 19.12 23.41 10.51
C LEU A 416 17.62 23.63 10.75
N VAL A 417 16.84 22.56 10.80
CA VAL A 417 15.39 22.63 11.06
C VAL A 417 15.10 23.21 12.45
N ASN A 418 15.86 22.83 13.46
CA ASN A 418 15.72 23.36 14.83
C ASN A 418 16.06 24.84 14.89
N MET A 419 17.13 25.28 14.24
CA MET A 419 17.53 26.69 14.14
C MET A 419 16.45 27.51 13.46
N LEU A 420 15.88 27.03 12.33
CA LEU A 420 14.79 27.73 11.65
C LEU A 420 13.54 27.84 12.53
N LYS A 421 13.19 26.81 13.30
CA LYS A 421 12.09 26.83 14.26
C LYS A 421 12.34 27.88 15.38
N LYS A 422 13.54 27.90 15.95
CA LYS A 422 13.92 28.88 16.98
C LYS A 422 13.86 30.34 16.49
N LYS A 423 14.20 30.57 15.20
CA LYS A 423 14.08 31.89 14.56
C LYS A 423 12.65 32.27 14.14
N GLY A 424 11.65 31.40 14.38
CA GLY A 424 10.28 31.64 13.93
C GLY A 424 10.12 31.62 12.40
N SER A 425 11.05 30.98 11.68
CA SER A 425 11.01 30.87 10.21
C SER A 425 9.90 29.94 9.73
N ASN A 426 9.44 30.18 8.51
CA ASN A 426 8.46 29.34 7.82
C ASN A 426 8.97 27.94 7.46
N GLY A 427 10.26 27.66 7.69
CA GLY A 427 10.89 26.39 7.32
C GLY A 427 11.44 26.39 5.89
N LEU A 428 11.98 25.26 5.48
CA LEU A 428 12.56 25.06 4.14
C LEU A 428 11.49 25.10 3.05
N ASP A 429 11.84 25.59 1.87
CA ASP A 429 10.96 25.58 0.70
C ASP A 429 10.84 24.16 0.09
N LEU A 430 9.99 23.35 0.72
CA LEU A 430 9.74 21.97 0.30
C LEU A 430 8.98 21.88 -1.03
N GLU A 431 8.19 22.91 -1.39
CA GLU A 431 7.47 22.97 -2.66
C GLU A 431 8.44 23.13 -3.84
N SER A 432 9.46 23.99 -3.72
CA SER A 432 10.52 24.09 -4.74
C SER A 432 11.26 22.77 -4.92
N VAL A 433 11.63 22.12 -3.82
CA VAL A 433 12.32 20.82 -3.87
C VAL A 433 11.43 19.74 -4.50
N TRP A 434 10.14 19.72 -4.19
CA TRP A 434 9.20 18.80 -4.80
C TRP A 434 9.04 19.06 -6.32
N SER A 435 8.84 20.31 -6.73
CA SER A 435 8.60 20.64 -8.14
C SER A 435 9.83 20.40 -9.02
N LYS A 436 11.03 20.67 -8.49
CA LYS A 436 12.30 20.42 -9.19
C LYS A 436 12.81 18.98 -9.06
N GLN A 437 12.27 18.21 -8.11
CA GLN A 437 12.74 16.86 -7.74
C GLN A 437 14.25 16.83 -7.42
N THR A 438 14.77 17.92 -6.88
CA THR A 438 16.16 18.09 -6.43
C THR A 438 16.22 19.27 -5.46
N SER A 439 17.19 19.28 -4.56
CA SER A 439 17.47 20.42 -3.69
C SER A 439 18.11 21.57 -4.47
N GLU A 440 17.87 22.79 -4.02
CA GLU A 440 18.62 23.94 -4.52
C GLU A 440 20.12 23.79 -4.21
N VAL A 441 20.95 24.27 -5.09
CA VAL A 441 22.42 24.20 -4.93
C VAL A 441 22.87 24.91 -3.67
N ASP A 442 22.28 26.07 -3.37
CA ASP A 442 22.60 26.85 -2.17
C ASP A 442 22.23 26.11 -0.89
N LEU A 443 21.08 25.40 -0.87
CA LEU A 443 20.68 24.57 0.26
C LEU A 443 21.67 23.42 0.49
N LEU A 444 22.08 22.74 -0.57
CA LEU A 444 22.99 21.61 -0.47
C LEU A 444 24.38 22.04 -0.01
N ASN A 445 24.89 23.17 -0.53
CA ASN A 445 26.15 23.77 -0.12
C ASN A 445 26.10 24.17 1.35
N LEU A 446 25.06 24.88 1.76
CA LEU A 446 24.82 25.28 3.15
C LEU A 446 24.81 24.08 4.09
N LEU A 447 24.05 23.05 3.75
CA LEU A 447 23.98 21.81 4.55
C LEU A 447 25.34 21.11 4.62
N THR A 448 26.13 21.14 3.56
CA THR A 448 27.47 20.52 3.53
C THR A 448 28.47 21.29 4.41
N GLU A 449 28.40 22.62 4.43
CA GLU A 449 29.20 23.47 5.33
C GLU A 449 28.85 23.20 6.81
N ILE A 450 27.56 23.15 7.12
CA ILE A 450 27.07 22.80 8.47
C ILE A 450 27.50 21.37 8.85
N ALA A 451 27.43 20.42 7.92
CA ALA A 451 27.80 19.03 8.14
C ALA A 451 29.26 18.89 8.58
N LYS A 452 30.17 19.67 8.01
CA LYS A 452 31.59 19.69 8.42
C LYS A 452 31.76 20.12 9.88
N ILE A 453 31.07 21.18 10.27
CA ILE A 453 31.14 21.70 11.65
C ILE A 453 30.57 20.69 12.65
N ILE A 454 29.41 20.10 12.30
CA ILE A 454 28.77 19.09 13.16
C ILE A 454 29.63 17.81 13.25
N ALA A 455 30.24 17.38 12.15
CA ALA A 455 31.13 16.22 12.14
C ALA A 455 32.30 16.43 13.12
N ASN A 456 32.97 17.57 13.06
CA ASN A 456 34.05 17.92 13.97
C ASN A 456 33.57 17.95 15.42
N ASN A 457 32.44 18.58 15.70
CA ASN A 457 31.88 18.65 17.04
C ASN A 457 31.54 17.26 17.61
N ILE A 458 30.88 16.40 16.83
CA ILE A 458 30.54 15.03 17.28
C ILE A 458 31.80 14.22 17.57
N LEU A 459 32.84 14.34 16.72
CA LEU A 459 34.11 13.63 16.89
C LEU A 459 34.86 14.14 18.14
N GLU A 460 35.00 15.44 18.32
CA GLU A 460 35.71 16.06 19.43
C GLU A 460 35.08 15.68 20.78
N PHE A 461 33.76 15.71 20.88
CA PHE A 461 33.06 15.54 22.15
C PHE A 461 32.58 14.11 22.41
N SER A 462 32.83 13.16 21.53
CA SER A 462 32.65 11.74 21.83
C SER A 462 33.65 11.25 22.91
N GLY A 463 34.78 11.94 23.04
CA GLY A 463 35.83 11.58 24.00
C GLY A 463 36.31 10.15 23.79
N ASN A 464 36.41 9.38 24.87
CA ASN A 464 36.75 7.96 24.83
C ASN A 464 35.58 7.04 24.47
N GLN A 465 34.37 7.57 24.25
CA GLN A 465 33.19 6.80 23.85
C GLN A 465 33.21 6.55 22.35
N ASN A 466 32.61 5.44 21.94
CA ASN A 466 32.34 5.21 20.55
C ASN A 466 31.36 6.29 20.04
N VAL A 467 31.74 7.01 18.98
CA VAL A 467 30.96 8.10 18.37
C VAL A 467 29.50 7.71 18.13
N THR A 468 29.27 6.49 17.63
CA THR A 468 27.91 5.99 17.38
C THR A 468 27.09 5.86 18.66
N GLN A 469 27.70 5.48 19.79
CA GLN A 469 27.02 5.37 21.08
C GLN A 469 26.71 6.79 21.64
N TYR A 470 27.64 7.74 21.49
CA TYR A 470 27.43 9.12 21.88
C TYR A 470 26.26 9.74 21.11
N CYS A 471 26.17 9.56 19.80
CA CYS A 471 25.07 10.07 18.97
C CYS A 471 23.69 9.48 19.33
N LYS A 472 23.60 8.38 20.08
CA LYS A 472 22.31 7.82 20.56
C LYS A 472 21.77 8.54 21.79
N GLN A 473 22.58 9.37 22.42
CA GLN A 473 22.25 10.06 23.67
C GLN A 473 21.57 11.39 23.40
N GLN A 474 20.57 11.73 24.19
CA GLN A 474 19.91 13.02 24.13
C GLN A 474 20.86 14.18 24.47
N ALA A 475 21.87 13.93 25.32
CA ALA A 475 22.92 14.89 25.65
C ALA A 475 23.70 15.35 24.41
N CYS A 476 24.03 14.44 23.48
CA CYS A 476 24.63 14.80 22.21
C CYS A 476 23.74 15.75 21.41
N TRP A 477 22.45 15.42 21.29
CA TRP A 477 21.51 16.28 20.58
C TRP A 477 21.35 17.66 21.24
N LYS A 478 21.18 17.72 22.56
CA LYS A 478 21.09 18.98 23.30
C LYS A 478 22.28 19.86 22.97
N ARG A 479 23.49 19.35 23.08
CA ARG A 479 24.71 20.07 22.76
C ARG A 479 24.76 20.54 21.31
N VAL A 480 24.56 19.66 20.34
CA VAL A 480 24.58 20.03 18.92
C VAL A 480 23.51 21.05 18.60
N SER A 481 22.33 20.96 19.20
CA SER A 481 21.22 21.90 18.97
C SER A 481 21.45 23.30 19.52
N GLU A 482 22.45 23.47 20.38
CA GLU A 482 22.89 24.75 20.99
C GLU A 482 24.11 25.35 20.27
N LEU A 483 24.69 24.66 19.28
CA LEU A 483 25.82 25.20 18.52
C LEU A 483 25.43 26.49 17.79
N GLU A 484 26.22 27.51 17.97
CA GLU A 484 26.17 28.74 17.19
C GLU A 484 27.00 28.57 15.91
N ILE A 485 26.34 28.32 14.79
CA ILE A 485 26.97 28.19 13.48
C ILE A 485 26.63 29.45 12.69
N HIS A 486 27.67 30.15 12.25
CA HIS A 486 27.50 31.29 11.37
C HIS A 486 27.01 30.82 10.00
N ILE A 487 25.88 31.35 9.56
CA ILE A 487 25.23 31.01 8.28
C ILE A 487 25.12 32.28 7.44
N ASP A 488 25.42 32.18 6.17
CA ASP A 488 25.12 33.18 5.17
C ASP A 488 23.60 33.37 5.06
N ASN A 489 23.13 34.55 5.51
CA ASN A 489 21.69 34.83 5.54
C ASN A 489 21.09 34.97 4.14
N GLU A 490 21.84 35.36 3.11
CA GLU A 490 21.33 35.48 1.74
C GLU A 490 21.04 34.06 1.19
N LYS A 491 22.00 33.16 1.33
CA LYS A 491 21.83 31.72 0.96
C LYS A 491 20.70 31.07 1.76
N LEU A 492 20.60 31.38 3.06
CA LEU A 492 19.54 30.80 3.88
C LEU A 492 18.15 31.29 3.43
N ASN A 493 18.01 32.60 3.15
CA ASN A 493 16.75 33.20 2.74
C ASN A 493 16.26 32.66 1.38
N SER A 494 17.18 32.33 0.46
CA SER A 494 16.80 31.69 -0.81
C SER A 494 16.20 30.28 -0.64
N CYS A 495 16.49 29.62 0.48
CA CYS A 495 16.07 28.25 0.79
C CYS A 495 14.81 28.16 1.67
N ILE A 496 14.28 29.32 2.14
CA ILE A 496 13.13 29.35 3.06
C ILE A 496 11.85 29.70 2.32
N SER A 497 10.75 29.02 2.69
CA SER A 497 9.43 29.32 2.16
C SER A 497 8.98 30.76 2.46
N SER A 498 8.50 31.47 1.46
CA SER A 498 7.88 32.77 1.66
C SER A 498 6.48 32.64 2.30
N ASN A 499 6.03 33.66 3.04
CA ASN A 499 4.65 33.68 3.57
C ASN A 499 3.59 33.56 2.48
N TYR A 500 3.87 34.08 1.30
CA TYR A 500 2.97 33.96 0.14
C TYR A 500 2.85 32.52 -0.33
N GLN A 501 3.94 31.81 -0.52
CA GLN A 501 3.95 30.39 -0.95
C GLN A 501 3.18 29.50 0.04
N ILE A 502 3.42 29.67 1.35
CA ILE A 502 2.70 28.91 2.38
C ILE A 502 1.20 29.18 2.33
N THR A 503 0.81 30.44 2.14
CA THR A 503 -0.60 30.81 2.07
C THR A 503 -1.26 30.20 0.82
N GLN A 504 -0.59 30.19 -0.32
CA GLN A 504 -1.08 29.59 -1.55
C GLN A 504 -1.18 28.05 -1.44
N SER A 505 -0.13 27.39 -0.92
CA SER A 505 -0.14 25.93 -0.73
C SER A 505 -1.23 25.50 0.26
N ARG A 506 -1.43 26.23 1.36
CA ARG A 506 -2.53 25.97 2.31
C ARG A 506 -3.91 26.18 1.69
N LYS A 507 -4.11 27.22 0.85
CA LYS A 507 -5.37 27.44 0.13
C LYS A 507 -5.62 26.33 -0.88
N ALA A 508 -4.61 25.91 -1.65
CA ALA A 508 -4.72 24.82 -2.60
C ALA A 508 -5.04 23.50 -1.90
N ALA A 509 -4.32 23.16 -0.83
CA ALA A 509 -4.57 21.96 -0.03
C ALA A 509 -5.98 21.93 0.57
N LYS A 510 -6.45 23.06 1.14
CA LYS A 510 -7.82 23.17 1.65
C LYS A 510 -8.87 23.01 0.55
N LYS A 511 -8.61 23.55 -0.66
CA LYS A 511 -9.52 23.41 -1.80
C LYS A 511 -9.61 21.95 -2.27
N THR A 512 -8.47 21.27 -2.41
CA THR A 512 -8.42 19.85 -2.78
C THR A 512 -9.12 19.00 -1.72
N GLN A 513 -8.78 19.19 -0.44
CA GLN A 513 -9.40 18.45 0.66
C GLN A 513 -10.91 18.69 0.76
N LYS A 514 -11.38 19.89 0.42
CA LYS A 514 -12.82 20.18 0.38
C LYS A 514 -13.51 19.38 -0.72
N ILE A 515 -12.90 19.28 -1.91
CA ILE A 515 -13.42 18.49 -3.03
C ILE A 515 -13.42 17.00 -2.67
N ASP A 516 -12.33 16.49 -2.11
CA ASP A 516 -12.22 15.10 -1.68
C ASP A 516 -13.27 14.73 -0.61
N ASN A 517 -13.45 15.58 0.40
CA ASN A 517 -14.47 15.39 1.44
C ASN A 517 -15.91 15.44 0.89
N GLU A 518 -16.17 16.28 -0.10
CA GLU A 518 -17.47 16.36 -0.79
C GLU A 518 -17.73 15.08 -1.57
N LEU A 519 -16.72 14.59 -2.30
CA LEU A 519 -16.80 13.36 -3.07
C LEU A 519 -16.96 12.13 -2.14
N GLU A 520 -16.18 12.02 -1.07
CA GLU A 520 -16.32 10.97 -0.06
C GLU A 520 -17.73 10.94 0.54
N LEU A 521 -18.29 12.11 0.87
CA LEU A 521 -19.64 12.21 1.40
C LEU A 521 -20.71 11.75 0.39
N GLU A 522 -20.58 12.14 -0.87
CA GLU A 522 -21.46 11.69 -1.95
C GLU A 522 -21.41 10.17 -2.11
N ILE A 523 -20.24 9.63 -2.11
CA ILE A 523 -19.96 8.21 -2.22
C ILE A 523 -20.56 7.46 -1.03
N GLU A 524 -20.23 7.84 0.20
CA GLU A 524 -20.73 7.21 1.42
C GLU A 524 -22.27 7.15 1.46
N MET A 525 -22.93 8.23 1.05
CA MET A 525 -24.40 8.28 1.02
C MET A 525 -25.01 7.48 -0.14
N SER A 526 -24.35 7.48 -1.31
CA SER A 526 -24.85 6.82 -2.51
C SER A 526 -24.66 5.31 -2.51
N THR A 527 -23.72 4.79 -1.76
CA THR A 527 -23.43 3.34 -1.68
C THR A 527 -24.33 2.59 -0.72
N LYS A 528 -24.97 3.28 0.23
CA LYS A 528 -25.88 2.63 1.18
C LYS A 528 -27.08 1.99 0.47
N THR A 529 -27.33 0.73 0.80
CA THR A 529 -28.45 -0.05 0.27
C THR A 529 -29.78 0.43 0.84
N LYS A 530 -30.88 0.09 0.16
CA LYS A 530 -32.22 0.37 0.65
C LYS A 530 -32.46 -0.18 2.06
N LYS A 531 -31.95 -1.40 2.33
CA LYS A 531 -32.10 -2.06 3.63
C LYS A 531 -31.34 -1.32 4.74
N GLU A 532 -30.14 -0.82 4.43
CA GLU A 532 -29.38 -0.01 5.39
C GLU A 532 -30.09 1.30 5.73
N TRP A 533 -30.66 1.99 4.73
CA TRP A 533 -31.44 3.19 4.97
C TRP A 533 -32.72 2.92 5.77
N GLU A 534 -33.40 1.81 5.50
CA GLU A 534 -34.58 1.38 6.27
C GLU A 534 -34.21 1.11 7.73
N ASN A 535 -33.10 0.45 7.99
CA ASN A 535 -32.59 0.21 9.35
C ASN A 535 -32.23 1.52 10.06
N ILE A 536 -31.56 2.46 9.39
CA ILE A 536 -31.24 3.77 9.94
C ILE A 536 -32.52 4.53 10.33
N ILE A 537 -33.54 4.54 9.48
CA ILE A 537 -34.83 5.19 9.75
C ILE A 537 -35.55 4.50 10.93
N LEU A 538 -35.56 3.18 10.96
CA LEU A 538 -36.18 2.41 12.03
C LEU A 538 -35.54 2.74 13.38
N PHE A 539 -34.20 2.72 13.43
CA PHE A 539 -33.44 3.01 14.63
C PHE A 539 -33.62 4.48 15.10
N SER A 540 -33.67 5.41 14.15
CA SER A 540 -33.96 6.83 14.44
C SER A 540 -35.35 7.02 15.06
N ASN A 541 -36.35 6.35 14.51
CA ASN A 541 -37.71 6.43 15.03
C ASN A 541 -37.84 5.85 16.45
N VAL A 542 -37.12 4.74 16.73
CA VAL A 542 -37.06 4.13 18.07
C VAL A 542 -36.44 5.10 19.08
N ASN A 543 -35.45 5.88 18.66
CA ASN A 543 -34.77 6.87 19.51
C ASN A 543 -35.45 8.26 19.50
N GLY A 544 -36.63 8.41 18.89
CA GLY A 544 -37.38 9.66 18.90
C GLY A 544 -36.83 10.76 17.96
N ILE A 545 -35.95 10.41 17.03
CA ILE A 545 -35.36 11.36 16.07
C ILE A 545 -36.34 11.57 14.92
N ASP A 546 -36.66 12.83 14.60
CA ASP A 546 -37.51 13.15 13.45
C ASP A 546 -36.77 12.91 12.11
N THR A 547 -37.31 11.97 11.34
CA THR A 547 -36.71 11.57 10.05
C THR A 547 -37.46 12.09 8.82
N HIS A 548 -38.47 12.96 9.00
CA HIS A 548 -39.33 13.38 7.89
C HIS A 548 -38.58 14.01 6.71
N VAL A 549 -37.66 14.92 7.00
CA VAL A 549 -36.80 15.58 5.98
C VAL A 549 -35.82 14.58 5.36
N HIS A 550 -35.26 13.68 6.18
CA HIS A 550 -34.25 12.70 5.77
C HIS A 550 -34.83 11.68 4.78
N LYS A 551 -36.07 11.20 5.01
CA LYS A 551 -36.78 10.26 4.10
C LYS A 551 -36.87 10.79 2.66
N LYS A 552 -37.09 12.09 2.48
CA LYS A 552 -37.11 12.72 1.16
C LYS A 552 -35.77 12.57 0.45
N TYR A 553 -34.66 12.84 1.12
CA TYR A 553 -33.33 12.77 0.54
C TYR A 553 -32.86 11.32 0.33
N ILE A 554 -33.23 10.41 1.22
CA ILE A 554 -33.00 8.97 1.06
C ILE A 554 -33.75 8.45 -0.17
N SER A 555 -35.00 8.86 -0.37
CA SER A 555 -35.77 8.50 -1.57
C SER A 555 -35.11 9.01 -2.86
N GLN A 556 -34.54 10.21 -2.87
CA GLN A 556 -33.76 10.72 -4.00
C GLN A 556 -32.56 9.83 -4.32
N LEU A 557 -31.76 9.47 -3.29
CA LEU A 557 -30.59 8.56 -3.46
C LEU A 557 -31.00 7.20 -4.01
N LEU A 558 -32.07 6.60 -3.46
CA LEU A 558 -32.56 5.29 -3.90
C LEU A 558 -33.11 5.31 -5.34
N ASN A 559 -33.57 6.46 -5.82
CA ASN A 559 -34.02 6.66 -7.19
C ASN A 559 -32.91 7.16 -8.13
N ASN A 560 -31.64 7.07 -7.71
CA ASN A 560 -30.47 7.56 -8.45
C ASN A 560 -30.51 9.07 -8.77
N GLN A 561 -31.21 9.85 -7.97
CA GLN A 561 -31.18 11.29 -8.02
C GLN A 561 -30.18 11.78 -6.96
N GLN A 562 -29.31 12.69 -7.33
CA GLN A 562 -28.30 13.22 -6.44
C GLN A 562 -28.84 14.36 -5.58
N PRO A 563 -28.99 14.20 -4.25
CA PRO A 563 -29.38 15.29 -3.37
C PRO A 563 -28.31 16.38 -3.36
N ASN A 564 -28.69 17.59 -3.02
CA ASN A 564 -27.71 18.65 -2.87
C ASN A 564 -26.81 18.42 -1.65
N LYS A 565 -25.66 19.10 -1.60
CA LYS A 565 -24.65 18.94 -0.56
C LYS A 565 -25.21 19.11 0.88
N LYS A 566 -26.12 20.07 1.09
CA LYS A 566 -26.75 20.28 2.42
C LYS A 566 -27.54 19.06 2.87
N ALA A 567 -28.24 18.43 1.93
CA ALA A 567 -28.99 17.21 2.19
C ALA A 567 -28.08 16.03 2.56
N LEU A 568 -26.93 15.88 1.88
CA LEU A 568 -25.95 14.83 2.21
C LEU A 568 -25.33 15.03 3.59
N ILE A 569 -25.06 16.28 3.99
CA ILE A 569 -24.56 16.61 5.32
C ILE A 569 -25.61 16.24 6.38
N LEU A 570 -26.88 16.58 6.17
CA LEU A 570 -27.97 16.21 7.08
C LEU A 570 -28.10 14.69 7.26
N LEU A 571 -27.97 13.94 6.16
CA LEU A 571 -27.97 12.47 6.23
C LEU A 571 -26.78 11.93 7.02
N LYS A 572 -25.61 12.53 6.90
CA LYS A 572 -24.44 12.15 7.70
C LYS A 572 -24.61 12.47 9.19
N GLU A 573 -25.16 13.63 9.50
CA GLU A 573 -25.49 14.03 10.88
C GLU A 573 -26.46 13.04 11.52
N LEU A 574 -27.49 12.60 10.81
CA LEU A 574 -28.42 11.57 11.25
C LEU A 574 -27.71 10.26 11.60
N ILE A 575 -26.79 9.81 10.75
CA ILE A 575 -26.01 8.58 10.98
C ILE A 575 -25.14 8.72 12.24
N ILE A 576 -24.47 9.86 12.41
CA ILE A 576 -23.64 10.14 13.58
C ILE A 576 -24.47 10.18 14.87
N GLU A 577 -25.66 10.75 14.82
CA GLU A 577 -26.56 10.85 15.97
C GLU A 577 -27.06 9.48 16.44
N ILE A 578 -27.28 8.57 15.51
CA ILE A 578 -27.69 7.19 15.81
C ILE A 578 -26.55 6.35 16.36
N THR A 579 -25.29 6.67 15.98
CA THR A 579 -24.11 5.90 16.39
C THR A 579 -23.54 6.35 17.74
N ARG A 580 -24.03 7.45 18.27
CA ARG A 580 -23.72 7.95 19.62
C ARG A 580 -24.68 7.40 20.66
#